data_99cdf6557c8599b2849d4fe61ab69c1b
#
_entry.id   99cdf6557c8599b2849d4fe61ab69c1b
#
_cell.length_a   1.000
_cell.length_b   1.000
_cell.length_c   1.000
_cell.angle_alpha   90.00
_cell.angle_beta   90.00
_cell.angle_gamma   90.00
#
_symmetry.space_group_name_H-M   'P 1'
#
loop_
_entity.id
_entity.type
_entity.pdbx_description
1 polymer ?
#
loop_
_entity_poly.entity_id
_entity_poly.type
_entity_poly.pdbx_seq_one_letter_code
_entity_poly.pdbx_strand_id
1 'polypeptide(L)'
;GEIREVYQNLLAGESEEAEKYRRLIELCGNTEISRKLLDCCIAGLLYPEFYQFAKEQWNGITLDVMESLCDEEVTYKEMKQVWECAGRILQCEKNHGLFLRHVFWADTRILDYFLDPDVIDEKLTRVGTELYTGEEDPGEIYVNEAVEQELSDILRKENGDCVQIAGNTGCGKKFLLKKACHATGQKMILADIRQIQQCKDGLLYPQLLIREGMLLDCGICLY
;
A
#
# COMPACT_ATOMS: atom_id res chain seq x y z
N GLY A 1 4.31 6.29 30.44
CA GLY A 1 5.65 5.69 30.59
C GLY A 1 5.81 4.43 29.74
N GLU A 2 5.17 3.35 30.12
CA GLU A 2 5.36 2.02 29.49
C GLU A 2 4.97 1.96 28.00
N ILE A 3 3.83 2.53 27.60
CA ILE A 3 3.38 2.51 26.21
C ILE A 3 4.38 3.26 25.29
N ARG A 4 4.91 4.39 25.76
CA ARG A 4 5.90 5.18 25.00
C ARG A 4 7.22 4.41 24.84
N GLU A 5 7.62 3.65 25.84
CA GLU A 5 8.84 2.85 25.81
C GLU A 5 8.70 1.63 24.88
N VAL A 6 7.57 0.93 24.95
CA VAL A 6 7.25 -0.16 24.01
C VAL A 6 7.23 0.35 22.58
N TYR A 7 6.65 1.52 22.36
CA TYR A 7 6.56 2.16 21.06
C TYR A 7 7.93 2.59 20.52
N GLN A 8 8.78 3.18 21.37
CA GLN A 8 10.15 3.53 20.98
C GLN A 8 11.00 2.28 20.69
N ASN A 9 10.79 1.22 21.45
CA ASN A 9 11.46 -0.06 21.22
C ASN A 9 11.00 -0.71 19.91
N LEU A 10 9.71 -0.59 19.53
CA LEU A 10 9.20 -1.04 18.23
C LEU A 10 9.83 -0.23 17.09
N LEU A 11 9.94 1.08 17.23
CA LEU A 11 10.57 1.95 16.22
C LEU A 11 12.09 1.74 16.10
N ALA A 12 12.75 1.45 17.21
CA ALA A 12 14.19 1.17 17.28
C ALA A 12 14.52 -0.30 17.01
N GLY A 13 13.52 -1.18 17.02
CA GLY A 13 13.68 -2.61 16.79
C GLY A 13 14.17 -2.93 15.38
N GLU A 14 14.93 -4.01 15.27
CA GLU A 14 15.39 -4.59 13.99
C GLU A 14 14.50 -5.75 13.54
N SER A 15 13.29 -5.90 14.14
CA SER A 15 12.36 -6.95 13.76
C SER A 15 11.67 -6.60 12.43
N GLU A 16 11.22 -7.62 11.72
CA GLU A 16 10.46 -7.47 10.47
C GLU A 16 9.19 -6.62 10.66
N GLU A 17 8.51 -6.80 11.79
CA GLU A 17 7.31 -6.01 12.12
C GLU A 17 7.65 -4.53 12.36
N ALA A 18 8.80 -4.24 12.96
CA ALA A 18 9.26 -2.88 13.16
C ALA A 18 9.59 -2.20 11.82
N GLU A 19 10.16 -2.93 10.87
CA GLU A 19 10.43 -2.45 9.52
C GLU A 19 9.13 -2.19 8.75
N LYS A 20 8.19 -3.12 8.77
CA LYS A 20 6.85 -2.96 8.19
C LYS A 20 6.13 -1.74 8.76
N TYR A 21 6.22 -1.53 10.07
CA TYR A 21 5.60 -0.37 10.72
C TYR A 21 6.26 0.95 10.30
N ARG A 22 7.59 1.01 10.25
CA ARG A 22 8.33 2.19 9.72
C ARG A 22 7.91 2.49 8.29
N ARG A 23 7.80 1.47 7.45
CA ARG A 23 7.33 1.62 6.08
C ARG A 23 5.92 2.21 6.01
N LEU A 24 4.99 1.76 6.85
CA LEU A 24 3.64 2.36 6.93
C LEU A 24 3.67 3.83 7.32
N ILE A 25 4.52 4.22 8.28
CA ILE A 25 4.70 5.63 8.66
C ILE A 25 5.21 6.45 7.49
N GLU A 26 6.21 5.98 6.77
CA GLU A 26 6.74 6.63 5.56
C GLU A 26 5.66 6.81 4.50
N LEU A 27 4.89 5.77 4.22
CA LEU A 27 3.78 5.80 3.27
C LEU A 27 2.66 6.76 3.69
N CYS A 28 2.47 7.01 4.98
CA CYS A 28 1.51 7.96 5.50
C CYS A 28 2.03 9.41 5.61
N GLY A 29 3.29 9.66 5.24
CA GLY A 29 3.86 11.02 5.18
C GLY A 29 5.01 11.32 6.15
N ASN A 30 5.42 10.35 6.98
CA ASN A 30 6.59 10.38 7.87
C ASN A 30 6.65 11.60 8.82
N THR A 31 5.50 12.02 9.35
CA THR A 31 5.37 13.12 10.30
C THR A 31 4.81 12.65 11.64
N GLU A 32 4.87 13.48 12.69
CA GLU A 32 4.25 13.14 13.97
C GLU A 32 2.75 12.89 13.84
N ILE A 33 2.04 13.76 13.12
CA ILE A 33 0.59 13.62 12.92
C ILE A 33 0.24 12.36 12.12
N SER A 34 1.05 11.98 11.09
CA SER A 34 0.82 10.74 10.33
C SER A 34 0.98 9.49 11.20
N ARG A 35 1.94 9.53 12.12
CA ARG A 35 2.19 8.46 13.07
C ARG A 35 1.02 8.31 14.04
N LYS A 36 0.57 9.41 14.66
CA LYS A 36 -0.58 9.40 15.57
C LYS A 36 -1.86 8.94 14.86
N LEU A 37 -2.05 9.35 13.61
CA LEU A 37 -3.18 8.89 12.79
C LEU A 37 -3.13 7.37 12.58
N LEU A 38 -1.99 6.85 12.15
CA LEU A 38 -1.80 5.42 11.91
C LEU A 38 -2.03 4.61 13.18
N ASP A 39 -1.46 5.04 14.32
CA ASP A 39 -1.62 4.37 15.61
C ASP A 39 -3.07 4.32 16.07
N CYS A 40 -3.77 5.46 15.98
CA CYS A 40 -5.18 5.49 16.34
C CYS A 40 -6.03 4.61 15.41
N CYS A 41 -5.72 4.57 14.11
CA CYS A 41 -6.43 3.70 13.18
C CYS A 41 -6.17 2.21 13.46
N ILE A 42 -4.93 1.83 13.75
CA ILE A 42 -4.58 0.44 14.14
C ILE A 42 -5.21 0.10 15.50
N ALA A 43 -5.13 1.01 16.48
CA ALA A 43 -5.77 0.80 17.78
C ALA A 43 -7.29 0.62 17.65
N GLY A 44 -7.93 1.41 16.77
CA GLY A 44 -9.37 1.27 16.49
C GLY A 44 -9.75 -0.05 15.83
N LEU A 45 -8.82 -0.63 15.04
CA LEU A 45 -9.02 -1.95 14.43
C LEU A 45 -8.85 -3.08 15.46
N LEU A 46 -7.86 -2.97 16.37
CA LEU A 46 -7.52 -4.00 17.35
C LEU A 46 -8.43 -3.96 18.59
N TYR A 47 -8.90 -2.79 18.98
CA TYR A 47 -9.65 -2.56 20.21
C TYR A 47 -11.00 -1.89 19.89
N PRO A 48 -12.09 -2.64 19.81
CA PRO A 48 -13.43 -2.10 19.51
C PRO A 48 -13.88 -0.99 20.48
N GLU A 49 -13.47 -1.07 21.73
CA GLU A 49 -13.76 -0.05 22.75
C GLU A 49 -13.09 1.28 22.44
N PHE A 50 -11.85 1.26 21.91
CA PHE A 50 -11.17 2.47 21.46
C PHE A 50 -11.86 3.08 20.25
N TYR A 51 -12.25 2.25 19.28
CA TYR A 51 -13.01 2.73 18.13
C TYR A 51 -14.32 3.40 18.54
N GLN A 52 -15.07 2.80 19.46
CA GLN A 52 -16.31 3.37 19.99
C GLN A 52 -16.05 4.69 20.73
N PHE A 53 -15.03 4.74 21.56
CA PHE A 53 -14.59 5.97 22.25
C PHE A 53 -14.26 7.08 21.24
N ALA A 54 -13.44 6.80 20.22
CA ALA A 54 -13.08 7.76 19.20
C ALA A 54 -14.30 8.28 18.44
N LYS A 55 -15.25 7.42 18.13
CA LYS A 55 -16.50 7.78 17.46
C LYS A 55 -17.36 8.71 18.31
N GLU A 56 -17.48 8.43 19.60
CA GLU A 56 -18.35 9.18 20.54
C GLU A 56 -17.72 10.50 21.01
N GLN A 57 -16.42 10.51 21.30
CA GLN A 57 -15.73 11.64 21.90
C GLN A 57 -15.09 12.56 20.86
N TRP A 58 -14.60 12.00 19.76
CA TRP A 58 -13.87 12.71 18.72
C TRP A 58 -14.65 12.85 17.41
N ASN A 59 -15.84 12.26 17.33
CA ASN A 59 -16.60 12.17 16.08
C ASN A 59 -15.83 11.41 14.96
N GLY A 60 -14.94 10.52 15.35
CA GLY A 60 -14.07 9.73 14.50
C GLY A 60 -12.58 10.08 14.63
N ILE A 61 -11.73 9.30 13.98
CA ILE A 61 -10.29 9.55 13.91
C ILE A 61 -10.04 10.48 12.71
N THR A 62 -9.76 11.75 13.00
CA THR A 62 -9.67 12.82 12.00
C THR A 62 -8.37 13.62 12.18
N LEU A 63 -7.95 14.37 11.16
CA LEU A 63 -6.68 15.12 11.24
C LEU A 63 -6.72 16.27 12.25
N ASP A 64 -7.86 16.94 12.41
CA ASP A 64 -8.00 17.99 13.42
C ASP A 64 -7.89 17.46 14.86
N VAL A 65 -8.38 16.26 15.12
CA VAL A 65 -8.15 15.58 16.40
C VAL A 65 -6.68 15.19 16.55
N MET A 66 -6.06 14.62 15.52
CA MET A 66 -4.64 14.21 15.57
C MET A 66 -3.71 15.42 15.79
N GLU A 67 -4.00 16.56 15.16
CA GLU A 67 -3.30 17.82 15.39
C GLU A 67 -3.31 18.20 16.87
N SER A 68 -4.48 18.12 17.51
CA SER A 68 -4.63 18.45 18.94
C SER A 68 -3.83 17.55 19.88
N LEU A 69 -3.41 16.38 19.40
CA LEU A 69 -2.61 15.40 20.15
C LEU A 69 -1.10 15.56 19.89
N CYS A 70 -0.69 16.37 18.89
CA CYS A 70 0.72 16.59 18.59
C CYS A 70 1.37 17.53 19.64
N ASP A 71 2.64 17.28 19.93
CA ASP A 71 3.42 18.11 20.86
C ASP A 71 3.92 19.38 20.17
N GLU A 72 4.10 19.36 18.86
CA GLU A 72 4.56 20.48 18.02
C GLU A 72 3.41 21.04 17.18
N GLU A 73 3.55 22.29 16.77
CA GLU A 73 2.59 22.96 15.89
C GLU A 73 2.63 22.31 14.50
N VAL A 74 1.50 21.79 14.05
CA VAL A 74 1.35 21.14 12.75
C VAL A 74 0.85 22.16 11.72
N THR A 75 1.57 22.30 10.63
CA THR A 75 1.18 23.21 9.56
C THR A 75 0.06 22.65 8.69
N TYR A 76 -0.76 23.53 8.11
CA TYR A 76 -1.79 23.13 7.13
C TYR A 76 -1.21 22.31 5.95
N LYS A 77 0.02 22.64 5.53
CA LYS A 77 0.72 21.93 4.45
C LYS A 77 1.02 20.48 4.85
N GLU A 78 1.49 20.25 6.05
CA GLU A 78 1.75 18.92 6.60
C GLU A 78 0.46 18.10 6.71
N MET A 79 -0.60 18.68 7.24
CA MET A 79 -1.92 18.03 7.33
C MET A 79 -2.45 17.64 5.95
N LYS A 80 -2.27 18.50 4.93
CA LYS A 80 -2.66 18.19 3.55
C LYS A 80 -1.83 17.05 2.97
N GLN A 81 -0.53 17.06 3.20
CA GLN A 81 0.37 15.98 2.77
C GLN A 81 -0.05 14.65 3.43
N VAL A 82 -0.28 14.63 4.73
CA VAL A 82 -0.73 13.43 5.45
C VAL A 82 -2.07 12.94 4.92
N TRP A 83 -3.03 13.84 4.66
CA TRP A 83 -4.31 13.46 4.07
C TRP A 83 -4.15 12.77 2.71
N GLU A 84 -3.29 13.30 1.83
CA GLU A 84 -3.02 12.73 0.51
C GLU A 84 -2.29 11.39 0.60
N CYS A 85 -1.32 11.26 1.49
CA CYS A 85 -0.51 10.05 1.67
C CYS A 85 -1.29 8.95 2.40
N ALA A 86 -1.82 9.25 3.60
CA ALA A 86 -2.55 8.30 4.41
C ALA A 86 -3.84 7.82 3.72
N GLY A 87 -4.52 8.69 2.97
CA GLY A 87 -5.71 8.31 2.20
C GLY A 87 -5.48 7.32 1.06
N ARG A 88 -4.23 6.96 0.75
CA ARG A 88 -3.88 5.88 -0.18
C ARG A 88 -3.72 4.54 0.54
N ILE A 89 -3.42 4.55 1.82
CA ILE A 89 -3.10 3.37 2.65
C ILE A 89 -4.29 3.02 3.54
N LEU A 90 -4.84 4.01 4.24
CA LEU A 90 -5.98 3.87 5.13
C LEU A 90 -7.29 4.09 4.37
N GLN A 91 -8.37 3.57 4.92
CA GLN A 91 -9.70 3.91 4.46
C GLN A 91 -10.07 5.31 4.95
N CYS A 92 -10.78 6.06 4.12
CA CYS A 92 -11.17 7.43 4.44
C CYS A 92 -12.61 7.72 3.99
N GLU A 93 -13.47 8.10 4.91
CA GLU A 93 -14.80 8.62 4.59
C GLU A 93 -14.72 10.13 4.34
N LYS A 94 -15.02 10.52 3.10
CA LYS A 94 -15.02 11.92 2.67
C LYS A 94 -16.31 12.59 3.11
N ASN A 95 -16.31 13.20 4.27
CA ASN A 95 -17.40 14.06 4.72
C ASN A 95 -17.44 15.35 3.86
N HIS A 96 -18.66 15.86 3.61
CA HIS A 96 -18.84 17.15 2.95
C HIS A 96 -18.21 18.25 3.82
N GLY A 97 -17.07 18.79 3.42
CA GLY A 97 -16.37 19.85 4.16
C GLY A 97 -14.85 19.81 4.01
N LEU A 98 -14.17 20.36 5.01
CA LEU A 98 -12.71 20.39 5.03
C LEU A 98 -12.15 18.98 5.21
N PHE A 99 -11.09 18.66 4.45
CA PHE A 99 -10.40 17.36 4.52
C PHE A 99 -9.91 17.01 5.94
N LEU A 100 -9.71 18.01 6.80
CA LEU A 100 -9.30 17.84 8.20
C LEU A 100 -10.28 17.01 9.03
N ARG A 101 -11.56 16.98 8.63
CA ARG A 101 -12.65 16.25 9.29
C ARG A 101 -13.04 14.96 8.59
N HIS A 102 -12.25 14.53 7.60
CA HIS A 102 -12.43 13.22 7.02
C HIS A 102 -12.07 12.16 8.06
N VAL A 103 -12.92 11.16 8.21
CA VAL A 103 -12.73 10.08 9.18
C VAL A 103 -11.86 8.99 8.54
N PHE A 104 -10.79 8.63 9.22
CA PHE A 104 -9.87 7.57 8.82
C PHE A 104 -10.09 6.32 9.66
N TRP A 105 -9.84 5.16 9.07
CA TRP A 105 -9.72 3.88 9.77
C TRP A 105 -8.82 2.91 9.01
N ALA A 106 -8.23 1.96 9.75
CA ALA A 106 -7.53 0.84 9.15
C ALA A 106 -8.52 -0.30 8.84
N ASP A 107 -8.35 -0.97 7.72
CA ASP A 107 -9.04 -2.23 7.43
C ASP A 107 -8.16 -3.44 7.78
N THR A 108 -8.71 -4.66 7.68
CA THR A 108 -8.00 -5.90 8.00
C THR A 108 -6.75 -6.09 7.14
N ARG A 109 -6.70 -5.50 5.94
CA ARG A 109 -5.53 -5.58 5.07
C ARG A 109 -4.24 -5.06 5.72
N ILE A 110 -4.35 -4.06 6.61
CA ILE A 110 -3.20 -3.56 7.38
C ILE A 110 -2.67 -4.62 8.34
N LEU A 111 -3.55 -5.42 8.98
CA LEU A 111 -3.11 -6.54 9.81
C LEU A 111 -2.50 -7.66 8.97
N ASP A 112 -3.12 -7.99 7.83
CA ASP A 112 -2.62 -9.01 6.92
C ASP A 112 -1.21 -8.66 6.43
N TYR A 113 -0.93 -7.37 6.19
CA TYR A 113 0.40 -6.89 5.81
C TYR A 113 1.48 -7.19 6.86
N PHE A 114 1.12 -7.17 8.16
CA PHE A 114 2.05 -7.58 9.21
C PHE A 114 2.22 -9.10 9.30
N LEU A 115 1.14 -9.85 9.08
CA LEU A 115 1.12 -11.30 9.25
C LEU A 115 1.72 -12.05 8.05
N ASP A 116 1.43 -11.58 6.84
CA ASP A 116 1.86 -12.22 5.58
C ASP A 116 2.11 -11.16 4.50
N PRO A 117 3.38 -10.81 4.26
CA PRO A 117 3.75 -9.78 3.28
C PRO A 117 3.56 -10.21 1.82
N ASP A 118 3.33 -11.50 1.55
CA ASP A 118 3.19 -12.06 0.21
C ASP A 118 1.72 -12.27 -0.21
N VAL A 119 0.79 -11.75 0.58
CA VAL A 119 -0.65 -11.75 0.26
C VAL A 119 -1.07 -10.36 -0.20
N ILE A 120 -1.95 -10.28 -1.19
CA ILE A 120 -2.64 -9.07 -1.62
C ILE A 120 -4.08 -9.05 -1.13
N ASP A 121 -4.73 -7.87 -1.17
CA ASP A 121 -6.13 -7.71 -0.78
C ASP A 121 -7.03 -8.75 -1.45
N GLU A 122 -7.85 -9.42 -0.65
CA GLU A 122 -8.77 -10.49 -1.11
C GLU A 122 -9.71 -10.00 -2.22
N LYS A 123 -10.09 -8.71 -2.23
CA LYS A 123 -10.92 -8.15 -3.30
C LYS A 123 -10.21 -8.19 -4.66
N LEU A 124 -8.88 -8.01 -4.66
CA LEU A 124 -8.07 -8.11 -5.87
C LEU A 124 -7.93 -9.56 -6.35
N THR A 125 -7.72 -10.51 -5.44
CA THR A 125 -7.64 -11.94 -5.82
C THR A 125 -8.94 -12.46 -6.42
N ARG A 126 -10.09 -11.99 -5.92
CA ARG A 126 -11.41 -12.33 -6.46
C ARG A 126 -11.64 -11.90 -7.92
N VAL A 127 -10.90 -10.92 -8.39
CA VAL A 127 -10.96 -10.44 -9.80
C VAL A 127 -9.77 -10.92 -10.62
N GLY A 128 -9.12 -12.02 -10.20
CA GLY A 128 -8.03 -12.64 -10.95
C GLY A 128 -6.72 -11.87 -10.94
N THR A 129 -6.54 -10.96 -9.96
CA THR A 129 -5.24 -10.33 -9.72
C THR A 129 -4.36 -11.29 -8.93
N GLU A 130 -3.10 -11.42 -9.31
CA GLU A 130 -2.11 -12.28 -8.67
C GLU A 130 -0.85 -11.49 -8.28
N LEU A 131 -0.22 -11.86 -7.17
CA LEU A 131 1.13 -11.41 -6.83
C LEU A 131 2.12 -12.45 -7.37
N TYR A 132 3.08 -12.00 -8.15
CA TYR A 132 4.25 -12.77 -8.54
C TYR A 132 5.44 -12.31 -7.71
N THR A 133 6.01 -13.21 -6.90
CA THR A 133 7.08 -12.88 -5.95
C THR A 133 8.48 -12.84 -6.58
N GLY A 134 8.62 -13.34 -7.81
CA GLY A 134 9.91 -13.48 -8.47
C GLY A 134 10.70 -14.73 -8.07
N GLU A 135 10.20 -15.53 -7.13
CA GLU A 135 10.90 -16.73 -6.64
C GLU A 135 10.83 -17.91 -7.63
N GLU A 136 9.67 -18.09 -8.28
CA GLU A 136 9.47 -19.16 -9.22
C GLU A 136 10.08 -18.83 -10.59
N ASP A 137 10.95 -19.71 -11.10
CA ASP A 137 11.40 -19.63 -12.49
C ASP A 137 10.23 -19.96 -13.41
N PRO A 138 9.77 -19.04 -14.26
CA PRO A 138 8.67 -19.29 -15.18
C PRO A 138 9.06 -20.24 -16.33
N GLY A 139 10.31 -20.67 -16.42
CA GLY A 139 10.82 -21.58 -17.43
C GLY A 139 11.48 -20.88 -18.63
N GLU A 140 11.68 -21.65 -19.71
CA GLU A 140 12.33 -21.12 -20.93
C GLU A 140 11.33 -20.45 -21.86
N ILE A 141 11.72 -19.30 -22.40
CA ILE A 141 11.01 -18.61 -23.47
C ILE A 141 11.99 -18.20 -24.56
N TYR A 142 11.60 -18.38 -25.82
CA TYR A 142 12.35 -17.85 -26.96
C TYR A 142 11.98 -16.37 -27.18
N VAL A 143 12.68 -15.48 -26.53
CA VAL A 143 12.56 -14.02 -26.69
C VAL A 143 13.93 -13.47 -27.14
N ASN A 144 13.91 -12.35 -27.81
CA ASN A 144 15.13 -11.63 -28.10
C ASN A 144 15.80 -11.21 -26.79
N GLU A 145 17.01 -11.71 -26.55
CA GLU A 145 17.79 -11.44 -25.31
C GLU A 145 17.94 -9.94 -25.02
N ALA A 146 18.01 -9.11 -26.05
CA ALA A 146 18.08 -7.65 -25.89
C ALA A 146 16.79 -7.08 -25.24
N VAL A 147 15.63 -7.61 -25.57
CA VAL A 147 14.33 -7.17 -24.97
C VAL A 147 14.24 -7.62 -23.52
N GLU A 148 14.69 -8.85 -23.21
CA GLU A 148 14.73 -9.38 -21.85
C GLU A 148 15.68 -8.54 -20.96
N GLN A 149 16.86 -8.21 -21.49
CA GLN A 149 17.84 -7.39 -20.78
C GLN A 149 17.32 -5.97 -20.54
N GLU A 150 16.74 -5.35 -21.57
CA GLU A 150 16.15 -3.99 -21.46
C GLU A 150 15.05 -3.95 -20.40
N LEU A 151 14.15 -4.94 -20.37
CA LEU A 151 13.11 -5.02 -19.36
C LEU A 151 13.68 -5.23 -17.95
N SER A 152 14.68 -6.09 -17.82
CA SER A 152 15.37 -6.32 -16.55
C SER A 152 16.08 -5.06 -16.05
N ASP A 153 16.69 -4.29 -16.95
CA ASP A 153 17.36 -3.04 -16.59
C ASP A 153 16.34 -1.95 -16.17
N ILE A 154 15.15 -1.95 -16.77
CA ILE A 154 14.05 -1.06 -16.36
C ILE A 154 13.55 -1.43 -14.97
N LEU A 155 13.33 -2.72 -14.71
CA LEU A 155 12.85 -3.20 -13.40
C LEU A 155 13.84 -2.93 -12.26
N ARG A 156 15.15 -2.89 -12.55
CA ARG A 156 16.18 -2.52 -11.55
C ARG A 156 16.22 -1.03 -11.21
N LYS A 157 15.61 -0.20 -12.06
CA LYS A 157 15.57 1.25 -11.80
C LYS A 157 14.43 1.58 -10.84
N GLU A 158 14.74 2.20 -9.73
CA GLU A 158 13.77 2.64 -8.72
C GLU A 158 12.97 3.89 -9.13
N ASN A 159 12.89 4.20 -10.43
CA ASN A 159 12.38 5.50 -10.93
C ASN A 159 10.85 5.54 -11.12
N GLY A 160 10.14 4.44 -10.88
CA GLY A 160 8.68 4.41 -11.08
C GLY A 160 8.24 4.61 -12.54
N ASP A 161 9.06 4.16 -13.50
CA ASP A 161 8.80 4.32 -14.92
C ASP A 161 7.56 3.52 -15.37
N CYS A 162 6.77 4.12 -16.26
CA CYS A 162 5.66 3.44 -16.91
C CYS A 162 6.15 2.84 -18.24
N VAL A 163 6.03 1.51 -18.36
CA VAL A 163 6.49 0.76 -19.54
C VAL A 163 5.32 0.11 -20.26
N GLN A 164 5.27 0.25 -21.56
CA GLN A 164 4.30 -0.43 -22.41
C GLN A 164 4.97 -1.57 -23.19
N ILE A 165 4.54 -2.81 -22.93
CA ILE A 165 4.98 -3.99 -23.69
C ILE A 165 3.96 -4.28 -24.77
N ALA A 166 4.29 -3.94 -26.04
CA ALA A 166 3.43 -4.17 -27.19
C ALA A 166 3.77 -5.51 -27.88
N GLY A 167 2.77 -6.14 -28.48
CA GLY A 167 2.92 -7.39 -29.24
C GLY A 167 1.59 -8.11 -29.43
N ASN A 168 1.58 -9.11 -30.34
CA ASN A 168 0.39 -9.89 -30.65
C ASN A 168 -0.15 -10.66 -29.42
N THR A 169 -1.43 -10.99 -29.44
CA THR A 169 -2.02 -11.87 -28.43
C THR A 169 -1.30 -13.23 -28.43
N GLY A 170 -0.96 -13.74 -27.27
CA GLY A 170 -0.28 -15.04 -27.13
C GLY A 170 1.25 -15.02 -27.35
N CYS A 171 1.87 -13.88 -27.64
CA CYS A 171 3.32 -13.80 -27.85
C CYS A 171 4.17 -13.84 -26.56
N GLY A 172 3.61 -14.20 -25.43
CA GLY A 172 4.37 -14.43 -24.18
C GLY A 172 4.73 -13.19 -23.37
N LYS A 173 4.08 -12.02 -23.57
CA LYS A 173 4.40 -10.78 -22.83
C LYS A 173 4.39 -10.94 -21.30
N LYS A 174 3.35 -11.59 -20.76
CA LYS A 174 3.22 -11.86 -19.32
C LYS A 174 4.34 -12.78 -18.83
N PHE A 175 4.69 -13.77 -19.63
CA PHE A 175 5.77 -14.70 -19.33
C PHE A 175 7.13 -13.99 -19.33
N LEU A 176 7.40 -13.14 -20.33
CA LEU A 176 8.61 -12.32 -20.40
C LEU A 176 8.75 -11.43 -19.17
N LEU A 177 7.64 -10.79 -18.73
CA LEU A 177 7.64 -9.96 -17.52
C LEU A 177 7.97 -10.79 -16.27
N LYS A 178 7.34 -11.96 -16.09
CA LYS A 178 7.66 -12.88 -14.99
C LYS A 178 9.13 -13.30 -15.00
N LYS A 179 9.68 -13.58 -16.18
CA LYS A 179 11.10 -13.93 -16.32
C LYS A 179 12.03 -12.77 -15.91
N ALA A 180 11.73 -11.56 -16.34
CA ALA A 180 12.49 -10.39 -15.93
C ALA A 180 12.37 -10.11 -14.41
N CYS A 181 11.20 -10.30 -13.82
CA CYS A 181 11.00 -10.21 -12.37
C CYS A 181 11.82 -11.28 -11.63
N HIS A 182 11.83 -12.53 -12.10
CA HIS A 182 12.64 -13.61 -11.54
C HIS A 182 14.15 -13.26 -11.60
N ALA A 183 14.63 -12.80 -12.76
CA ALA A 183 16.04 -12.43 -12.96
C ALA A 183 16.49 -11.22 -12.11
N THR A 184 15.55 -10.40 -11.65
CA THR A 184 15.83 -9.19 -10.85
C THR A 184 15.46 -9.35 -9.38
N GLY A 185 14.76 -10.43 -8.99
CA GLY A 185 14.19 -10.62 -7.65
C GLY A 185 13.07 -9.66 -7.32
N GLN A 186 12.44 -9.03 -8.34
CA GLN A 186 11.38 -8.04 -8.15
C GLN A 186 10.00 -8.71 -8.06
N LYS A 187 9.18 -8.22 -7.13
CA LYS A 187 7.76 -8.59 -7.04
C LYS A 187 6.94 -7.80 -8.05
N MET A 188 5.83 -8.39 -8.51
CA MET A 188 4.93 -7.75 -9.47
C MET A 188 3.47 -8.14 -9.23
N ILE A 189 2.57 -7.16 -9.15
CA ILE A 189 1.14 -7.40 -9.15
C ILE A 189 0.67 -7.49 -10.60
N LEU A 190 0.04 -8.60 -10.96
CA LEU A 190 -0.47 -8.86 -12.30
C LEU A 190 -1.99 -8.79 -12.29
N ALA A 191 -2.59 -7.83 -12.98
CA ALA A 191 -4.03 -7.56 -12.98
C ALA A 191 -4.63 -7.56 -14.38
N ASP A 192 -5.67 -8.39 -14.60
CA ASP A 192 -6.47 -8.35 -15.84
C ASP A 192 -7.46 -7.18 -15.78
N ILE A 193 -7.16 -6.12 -16.55
CA ILE A 193 -7.99 -4.92 -16.57
C ILE A 193 -9.42 -5.19 -17.04
N ARG A 194 -9.64 -6.20 -17.90
CA ARG A 194 -10.96 -6.56 -18.42
C ARG A 194 -11.84 -7.14 -17.32
N GLN A 195 -11.27 -7.95 -16.41
CA GLN A 195 -11.99 -8.47 -15.25
C GLN A 195 -12.36 -7.35 -14.28
N ILE A 196 -11.42 -6.44 -14.02
CA ILE A 196 -11.67 -5.26 -13.19
C ILE A 196 -12.81 -4.39 -13.77
N GLN A 197 -12.79 -4.12 -15.07
CA GLN A 197 -13.81 -3.30 -15.73
C GLN A 197 -15.23 -3.91 -15.69
N GLN A 198 -15.35 -5.22 -15.54
CA GLN A 198 -16.64 -5.91 -15.43
C GLN A 198 -17.24 -5.82 -14.02
N CYS A 199 -16.49 -5.38 -13.03
CA CYS A 199 -16.94 -5.26 -11.66
C CYS A 199 -17.79 -4.00 -11.46
N LYS A 200 -18.85 -4.11 -10.64
CA LYS A 200 -19.73 -2.95 -10.31
C LYS A 200 -18.96 -1.80 -9.67
N ASP A 201 -17.95 -2.12 -8.85
CA ASP A 201 -17.13 -1.16 -8.12
C ASP A 201 -15.78 -0.92 -8.83
N GLY A 202 -15.76 -0.95 -10.16
CA GLY A 202 -14.54 -0.88 -10.98
C GLY A 202 -13.59 0.28 -10.64
N LEU A 203 -14.13 1.40 -10.13
CA LEU A 203 -13.34 2.56 -9.70
C LEU A 203 -12.57 2.34 -8.39
N LEU A 204 -12.94 1.37 -7.58
CA LEU A 204 -12.24 1.02 -6.34
C LEU A 204 -10.90 0.29 -6.62
N TYR A 205 -10.88 -0.57 -7.63
CA TYR A 205 -9.75 -1.45 -7.90
C TYR A 205 -8.42 -0.74 -8.23
N PRO A 206 -8.39 0.36 -8.98
CA PRO A 206 -7.15 1.12 -9.17
C PRO A 206 -6.55 1.63 -7.85
N GLN A 207 -7.39 2.05 -6.91
CA GLN A 207 -6.93 2.50 -5.58
C GLN A 207 -6.36 1.33 -4.77
N LEU A 208 -7.02 0.17 -4.82
CA LEU A 208 -6.51 -1.05 -4.17
C LEU A 208 -5.17 -1.51 -4.79
N LEU A 209 -5.05 -1.50 -6.11
CA LEU A 209 -3.79 -1.84 -6.80
C LEU A 209 -2.65 -0.90 -6.40
N ILE A 210 -2.90 0.41 -6.36
CA ILE A 210 -1.90 1.40 -5.92
C ILE A 210 -1.50 1.14 -4.48
N ARG A 211 -2.47 0.89 -3.58
CA ARG A 211 -2.21 0.56 -2.18
C ARG A 211 -1.31 -0.66 -2.05
N GLU A 212 -1.65 -1.75 -2.73
CA GLU A 212 -0.86 -2.98 -2.70
C GLU A 212 0.56 -2.78 -3.26
N GLY A 213 0.68 -2.07 -4.39
CA GLY A 213 1.99 -1.73 -4.95
C GLY A 213 2.87 -0.94 -3.97
N MET A 214 2.26 -0.01 -3.23
CA MET A 214 2.96 0.78 -2.20
C MET A 214 3.32 -0.07 -0.96
N LEU A 215 2.40 -0.90 -0.46
CA LEU A 215 2.62 -1.76 0.71
C LEU A 215 3.71 -2.80 0.44
N LEU A 216 3.66 -3.44 -0.73
CA LEU A 216 4.55 -4.55 -1.10
C LEU A 216 5.84 -4.09 -1.80
N ASP A 217 5.98 -2.78 -2.02
CA ASP A 217 7.10 -2.18 -2.75
C ASP A 217 7.34 -2.86 -4.10
N CYS A 218 6.30 -3.01 -4.90
CA CYS A 218 6.35 -3.76 -6.14
C CYS A 218 5.69 -3.05 -7.31
N GLY A 219 6.05 -3.46 -8.51
CA GLY A 219 5.43 -2.97 -9.75
C GLY A 219 4.00 -3.49 -9.94
N ILE A 220 3.22 -2.79 -10.78
CA ILE A 220 1.87 -3.18 -11.16
C ILE A 220 1.84 -3.36 -12.68
N CYS A 221 1.47 -4.55 -13.14
CA CYS A 221 1.24 -4.85 -14.54
C CYS A 221 -0.26 -4.97 -14.81
N LEU A 222 -0.76 -4.13 -15.72
CA LEU A 222 -2.11 -4.22 -16.26
C LEU A 222 -2.09 -4.90 -17.64
N TYR A 223 -2.90 -5.94 -17.86
CA TYR A 223 -2.92 -6.69 -19.12
C TYR A 223 -4.33 -7.01 -19.61
#